data_e5334654193bff6c1c00e68a295fff87
#
_entry.id   e5334654193bff6c1c00e68a295fff87
#
_cell.length_a   1.000
_cell.length_b   1.000
_cell.length_c   1.000
_cell.angle_alpha   90.00
_cell.angle_beta   90.00
_cell.angle_gamma   90.00
#
_symmetry.space_group_name_H-M   'P 1'
#
loop_
_entity.id
_entity.type
_entity.pdbx_description
1 polymer ?
#
loop_
_entity_poly.entity_id
_entity_poly.type
_entity_poly.pdbx_seq_one_letter_code
_entity_poly.pdbx_strand_id
1 'polypeptide(L)'
;MIPVVKSLLVDHQPDSGETVTDIATGSSFRLEHIVSHGMSSASGFWYDQDRPEWVVLIQGQSVLEFEEGSLELKAGDSLLIPAGMRHRVASASADAIWVALHLDKDE
;
A
#
# COMPACT_ATOMS: atom_id res chain seq x y z
N MET A 1 9.96 -27.15 14.71
CA MET A 1 8.96 -26.05 14.71
C MET A 1 8.54 -25.74 13.29
N ILE A 2 7.25 -25.60 13.06
CA ILE A 2 6.75 -25.22 11.73
C ILE A 2 6.23 -23.78 11.77
N PRO A 3 6.30 -23.08 10.64
CA PRO A 3 5.82 -21.69 10.58
C PRO A 3 4.30 -21.61 10.79
N VAL A 4 3.85 -20.44 11.17
CA VAL A 4 2.42 -20.16 11.37
C VAL A 4 1.87 -19.53 10.09
N VAL A 5 0.74 -20.05 9.62
CA VAL A 5 0.03 -19.49 8.46
C VAL A 5 -0.88 -18.37 8.95
N LYS A 6 -0.84 -17.24 8.25
CA LYS A 6 -1.74 -16.11 8.49
C LYS A 6 -2.39 -15.73 7.18
N SER A 7 -3.67 -15.38 7.23
CA SER A 7 -4.37 -14.89 6.06
C SER A 7 -4.15 -13.38 5.95
N LEU A 8 -3.88 -12.91 4.74
CA LEU A 8 -3.84 -11.47 4.45
C LEU A 8 -5.24 -10.94 4.12
N LEU A 9 -6.17 -11.82 3.78
CA LEU A 9 -7.54 -11.43 3.47
C LEU A 9 -8.35 -11.46 4.77
N VAL A 10 -8.35 -10.32 5.46
CA VAL A 10 -8.97 -10.18 6.77
C VAL A 10 -10.20 -9.31 6.69
N ASP A 11 -11.09 -9.43 7.69
CA ASP A 11 -12.29 -8.61 7.78
C ASP A 11 -11.90 -7.17 8.13
N HIS A 12 -12.63 -6.24 7.54
CA HIS A 12 -12.46 -4.82 7.82
C HIS A 12 -13.30 -4.41 9.01
N GLN A 13 -12.72 -3.56 9.85
CA GLN A 13 -13.42 -3.03 11.01
C GLN A 13 -13.92 -1.63 10.67
N PRO A 14 -15.23 -1.37 10.78
CA PRO A 14 -15.75 -0.02 10.53
C PRO A 14 -15.05 0.99 11.43
N ASP A 15 -14.81 2.17 10.90
CA ASP A 15 -14.27 3.33 11.64
C ASP A 15 -12.84 3.14 12.16
N SER A 16 -12.13 2.10 11.78
CA SER A 16 -10.77 1.90 12.28
C SER A 16 -9.70 2.58 11.42
N GLY A 17 -10.09 3.19 10.30
CA GLY A 17 -9.14 3.83 9.40
C GLY A 17 -8.22 2.83 8.72
N GLU A 18 -6.99 3.25 8.45
CA GLU A 18 -6.00 2.39 7.80
C GLU A 18 -5.18 1.67 8.87
N THR A 19 -5.01 0.36 8.70
CA THR A 19 -4.19 -0.45 9.60
C THR A 19 -2.97 -0.96 8.83
N VAL A 20 -1.78 -0.63 9.32
CA VAL A 20 -0.51 -1.05 8.73
C VAL A 20 0.19 -2.01 9.68
N THR A 21 0.54 -3.20 9.19
CA THR A 21 1.20 -4.22 9.99
C THR A 21 2.45 -4.69 9.25
N ASP A 22 3.58 -4.74 9.94
CA ASP A 22 4.80 -5.29 9.35
C ASP A 22 4.66 -6.81 9.22
N ILE A 23 4.86 -7.32 7.99
CA ILE A 23 4.93 -8.76 7.74
C ILE A 23 6.35 -9.24 8.02
N ALA A 24 7.33 -8.52 7.53
CA ALA A 24 8.73 -8.85 7.67
C ALA A 24 9.56 -7.59 7.51
N THR A 25 10.65 -7.52 8.26
CA THR A 25 11.60 -6.40 8.17
C THR A 25 13.01 -6.94 8.14
N GLY A 26 13.88 -6.22 7.45
CA GLY A 26 15.31 -6.49 7.39
C GLY A 26 16.10 -5.20 7.40
N SER A 27 17.41 -5.30 7.22
CA SER A 27 18.26 -4.12 7.20
C SER A 27 18.06 -3.26 5.95
N SER A 28 17.51 -3.83 4.89
CA SER A 28 17.37 -3.14 3.61
C SER A 28 15.96 -3.21 3.03
N PHE A 29 14.98 -3.68 3.81
CA PHE A 29 13.60 -3.72 3.32
C PHE A 29 12.60 -3.72 4.49
N ARG A 30 11.37 -3.35 4.16
CA ARG A 30 10.22 -3.52 5.05
C ARG A 30 9.02 -3.94 4.21
N LEU A 31 8.39 -5.05 4.60
CA LEU A 31 7.22 -5.59 3.93
C LEU A 31 6.00 -5.38 4.82
N GLU A 32 4.98 -4.68 4.30
CA GLU A 32 3.82 -4.28 5.08
C GLU A 32 2.53 -4.83 4.50
N HIS A 33 1.59 -5.11 5.39
CA HIS A 33 0.21 -5.45 5.09
C HIS A 33 -0.65 -4.25 5.48
N ILE A 34 -1.41 -3.72 4.54
CA ILE A 34 -2.17 -2.50 4.72
C ILE A 34 -3.64 -2.78 4.46
N VAL A 35 -4.47 -2.59 5.49
CA VAL A 35 -5.92 -2.73 5.38
C VAL A 35 -6.51 -1.33 5.36
N SER A 36 -7.11 -0.95 4.23
CA SER A 36 -7.70 0.36 4.01
C SER A 36 -9.22 0.27 4.14
N HIS A 37 -9.81 1.22 4.85
CA HIS A 37 -11.26 1.19 5.14
C HIS A 37 -11.99 2.26 4.34
N GLY A 38 -11.81 2.25 3.01
CA GLY A 38 -12.43 3.24 2.13
C GLY A 38 -11.78 4.60 2.23
N MET A 39 -10.53 4.66 2.64
CA MET A 39 -9.85 5.93 2.87
C MET A 39 -9.24 6.50 1.61
N SER A 40 -9.08 7.82 1.63
CA SER A 40 -8.26 8.51 0.65
C SER A 40 -7.27 9.41 1.37
N SER A 41 -6.20 9.79 0.69
CA SER A 41 -5.26 10.76 1.22
C SER A 41 -5.96 12.11 1.39
N ALA A 42 -5.57 12.87 2.42
CA ALA A 42 -6.12 14.19 2.64
C ALA A 42 -5.83 15.09 1.42
N SER A 43 -6.73 16.05 1.18
CA SER A 43 -6.55 16.98 0.07
C SER A 43 -5.23 17.73 0.22
N GLY A 44 -4.46 17.76 -0.86
CA GLY A 44 -3.16 18.43 -0.86
C GLY A 44 -2.02 17.61 -0.28
N PHE A 45 -2.31 16.44 0.25
CA PHE A 45 -1.26 15.57 0.79
C PHE A 45 -0.67 14.69 -0.31
N TRP A 46 0.67 14.63 -0.35
CA TRP A 46 1.39 13.78 -1.30
C TRP A 46 2.44 12.99 -0.54
N TYR A 47 2.52 11.68 -0.83
CA TYR A 47 3.67 10.90 -0.42
C TYR A 47 4.87 11.28 -1.29
N ASP A 48 6.01 11.52 -0.66
CA ASP A 48 7.24 11.86 -1.35
C ASP A 48 8.37 11.17 -0.59
N GLN A 49 8.67 9.97 -1.01
CA GLN A 49 9.57 9.08 -0.28
C GLN A 49 10.92 9.02 -0.99
N ASP A 50 11.99 8.91 -0.20
CA ASP A 50 13.35 8.86 -0.74
C ASP A 50 13.83 7.45 -1.08
N ARG A 51 12.92 6.48 -1.07
CA ARG A 51 13.22 5.09 -1.43
C ARG A 51 12.10 4.54 -2.30
N PRO A 52 12.41 3.54 -3.15
CA PRO A 52 11.36 2.94 -3.98
C PRO A 52 10.43 2.07 -3.16
N GLU A 53 9.20 1.94 -3.68
CA GLU A 53 8.17 1.14 -3.04
C GLU A 53 7.46 0.31 -4.10
N TRP A 54 7.37 -1.00 -3.89
CA TRP A 54 6.55 -1.87 -4.74
C TRP A 54 5.26 -2.17 -4.00
N VAL A 55 4.12 -1.98 -4.66
CA VAL A 55 2.82 -2.22 -4.03
C VAL A 55 1.99 -3.14 -4.91
N VAL A 56 1.17 -3.96 -4.26
CA VAL A 56 0.16 -4.78 -4.93
C VAL A 56 -1.14 -4.64 -4.16
N LEU A 57 -2.22 -4.43 -4.91
CA LEU A 57 -3.57 -4.44 -4.35
C LEU A 57 -4.06 -5.88 -4.41
N ILE A 58 -4.28 -6.52 -3.26
CA ILE A 58 -4.69 -7.92 -3.22
C ILE A 58 -6.20 -8.09 -3.09
N GLN A 59 -6.91 -7.03 -2.70
CA GLN A 59 -8.37 -7.05 -2.60
C GLN A 59 -8.91 -5.64 -2.78
N GLY A 60 -10.03 -5.53 -3.47
CA GLY A 60 -10.71 -4.25 -3.65
C GLY A 60 -10.27 -3.50 -4.89
N GLN A 61 -10.48 -2.19 -4.85
CA GLN A 61 -10.17 -1.27 -5.95
C GLN A 61 -9.61 0.01 -5.37
N SER A 62 -8.75 0.69 -6.15
CA SER A 62 -8.17 1.96 -5.71
C SER A 62 -7.79 2.79 -6.91
N VAL A 63 -7.67 4.09 -6.69
CA VAL A 63 -7.09 5.02 -7.66
C VAL A 63 -5.89 5.69 -6.99
N LEU A 64 -4.73 5.56 -7.60
CA LEU A 64 -3.54 6.27 -7.19
C LEU A 64 -3.34 7.46 -8.12
N GLU A 65 -3.05 8.59 -7.53
CA GLU A 65 -2.80 9.82 -8.28
C GLU A 65 -1.33 10.19 -8.21
N PHE A 66 -0.78 10.55 -9.38
CA PHE A 66 0.58 11.05 -9.55
C PHE A 66 0.49 12.46 -10.12
N GLU A 67 1.60 13.18 -10.14
CA GLU A 67 1.57 14.54 -10.69
C GLU A 67 1.14 14.58 -12.16
N GLU A 68 1.42 13.51 -12.91
CA GLU A 68 1.12 13.46 -14.35
C GLU A 68 -0.22 12.80 -14.68
N GLY A 69 -0.93 12.25 -13.70
CA GLY A 69 -2.21 11.58 -13.95
C GLY A 69 -2.52 10.54 -12.91
N SER A 70 -3.54 9.74 -13.17
CA SER A 70 -4.04 8.75 -12.23
C SER A 70 -4.00 7.35 -12.81
N LEU A 71 -3.87 6.35 -11.93
CA LEU A 71 -3.95 4.94 -12.28
C LEU A 71 -5.06 4.29 -11.48
N GLU A 72 -5.91 3.53 -12.17
CA GLU A 72 -6.91 2.71 -11.53
C GLU A 72 -6.34 1.32 -11.31
N LEU A 73 -6.51 0.79 -10.09
CA LEU A 73 -6.03 -0.54 -9.74
C LEU A 73 -7.19 -1.42 -9.28
N LYS A 74 -7.11 -2.68 -9.63
CA LYS A 74 -8.00 -3.73 -9.14
C LYS A 74 -7.16 -4.84 -8.52
N ALA A 75 -7.81 -5.76 -7.85
CA ALA A 75 -7.13 -6.86 -7.18
C ALA A 75 -6.18 -7.60 -8.13
N GLY A 76 -4.95 -7.77 -7.72
CA GLY A 76 -3.88 -8.38 -8.50
C GLY A 76 -2.98 -7.40 -9.22
N ASP A 77 -3.36 -6.13 -9.30
CA ASP A 77 -2.51 -5.12 -9.94
C ASP A 77 -1.37 -4.70 -9.01
N SER A 78 -0.20 -4.53 -9.58
CA SER A 78 0.98 -4.10 -8.84
C SER A 78 1.78 -3.08 -9.64
N LEU A 79 2.57 -2.28 -8.93
CA LEU A 79 3.46 -1.33 -9.58
C LEU A 79 4.64 -1.00 -8.68
N LEU A 80 5.73 -0.61 -9.31
CA LEU A 80 6.89 -0.07 -8.61
C LEU A 80 6.83 1.45 -8.67
N ILE A 81 6.86 2.09 -7.51
CA ILE A 81 6.87 3.54 -7.40
C ILE A 81 8.31 3.96 -7.11
N PRO A 82 9.00 4.61 -8.06
CA PRO A 82 10.39 5.01 -7.84
C PRO A 82 10.53 6.02 -6.70
N ALA A 83 11.73 6.07 -6.14
CA ALA A 83 12.06 7.10 -5.15
C ALA A 83 11.81 8.48 -5.73
N GLY A 84 11.26 9.37 -4.92
CA GLY A 84 11.01 10.75 -5.32
C GLY A 84 9.78 10.98 -6.19
N MET A 85 9.06 9.92 -6.56
CA MET A 85 7.83 10.08 -7.35
C MET A 85 6.66 10.35 -6.41
N ARG A 86 6.16 11.56 -6.43
CA ARG A 86 5.06 11.97 -5.55
C ARG A 86 3.77 11.27 -5.96
N HIS A 87 3.05 10.77 -4.97
CA HIS A 87 1.79 10.05 -5.22
C HIS A 87 0.86 10.16 -4.02
N ARG A 88 -0.41 9.86 -4.26
CA ARG A 88 -1.42 9.84 -3.20
C ARG A 88 -2.50 8.83 -3.55
N VAL A 89 -3.23 8.39 -2.51
CA VAL A 89 -4.41 7.53 -2.70
C VAL A 89 -5.60 8.45 -2.92
N ALA A 90 -6.05 8.57 -4.17
CA ALA A 90 -7.20 9.40 -4.49
C ALA A 90 -8.50 8.74 -4.00
N SER A 91 -8.57 7.41 -4.06
CA SER A 91 -9.70 6.66 -3.51
C SER A 91 -9.30 5.21 -3.26
N ALA A 92 -9.99 4.56 -2.34
CA ALA A 92 -9.86 3.14 -2.09
C ALA A 92 -11.21 2.59 -1.68
N SER A 93 -11.54 1.38 -2.15
CA SER A 93 -12.79 0.73 -1.75
C SER A 93 -12.77 0.38 -0.27
N ALA A 94 -13.94 0.15 0.31
CA ALA A 94 -14.06 -0.14 1.74
C ALA A 94 -13.36 -1.43 2.14
N ASP A 95 -13.14 -2.34 1.18
CA ASP A 95 -12.50 -3.63 1.43
C ASP A 95 -11.06 -3.71 0.93
N ALA A 96 -10.43 -2.59 0.61
CA ALA A 96 -9.11 -2.59 0.00
C ALA A 96 -8.04 -3.15 0.95
N ILE A 97 -7.21 -4.03 0.42
CA ILE A 97 -6.06 -4.61 1.14
C ILE A 97 -4.85 -4.55 0.21
N TRP A 98 -3.75 -4.06 0.74
CA TRP A 98 -2.50 -3.89 0.01
C TRP A 98 -1.37 -4.65 0.68
N VAL A 99 -0.37 -5.01 -0.12
CA VAL A 99 0.95 -5.40 0.38
C VAL A 99 1.95 -4.44 -0.23
N ALA A 100 2.80 -3.86 0.61
CA ALA A 100 3.79 -2.89 0.17
C ALA A 100 5.18 -3.33 0.61
N LEU A 101 6.12 -3.27 -0.33
CA LEU A 101 7.52 -3.58 -0.08
C LEU A 101 8.33 -2.28 -0.22
N HIS A 102 8.90 -1.81 0.88
CA HIS A 102 9.78 -0.64 0.88
C HIS A 102 11.22 -1.11 0.79
N LEU A 103 11.95 -0.59 -0.17
CA LEU A 103 13.34 -0.98 -0.43
C LEU A 103 14.28 0.15 -0.06
N ASP A 104 15.52 -0.21 0.27
CA ASP A 104 16.53 0.81 0.49
C ASP A 104 16.86 1.51 -0.81
N LYS A 105 17.16 2.80 -0.71
CA LYS A 105 17.43 3.62 -1.89
C LYS A 105 18.77 3.34 -2.52
N ASP A 106 19.64 2.63 -1.83
CA ASP A 106 20.98 2.32 -2.32
C ASP A 106 21.04 1.00 -3.10
N GLU A 107 19.92 0.34 -3.32
CA GLU A 107 19.87 -0.92 -4.06
C GLU A 107 20.00 -0.75 -5.56
#